data_b0334f6ca1102037b2b43fe3b644f757
#
_entry.id   b0334f6ca1102037b2b43fe3b644f757
#
_cell.length_a   1.000
_cell.length_b   1.000
_cell.length_c   1.000
_cell.angle_alpha   90.00
_cell.angle_beta   90.00
_cell.angle_gamma   90.00
#
_symmetry.space_group_name_H-M   'P 1'
#
loop_
_entity.id
_entity.type
_entity.pdbx_description
1 polymer ?
#
loop_
_entity_poly.entity_id
_entity_poly.type
_entity_poly.pdbx_seq_one_letter_code
_entity_poly.pdbx_strand_id
1 'polypeptide(L)'
;MNNFMVKRLFSSLPVIAVLNALFLGGCFYETCKVSSGEADTAEAIETITQSIARNAVVPSRILEANFVEHKIGDGRLGPSDFFFHARFKVVRDDLSKWTDGLKEPYNNSTLYSAPTKGVEWWITEKDFNNLKLYETKKYFGRFNGWMGFDKSTGYIYVHTFTM
;
A
#
# COMPACT_ATOMS: atom_id res chain seq x y z
N MET A 1 10.92 29.86 81.36
CA MET A 1 9.48 30.11 81.47
C MET A 1 8.95 30.39 80.08
N ASN A 2 7.87 29.79 79.73
CA ASN A 2 7.05 29.79 78.53
C ASN A 2 7.31 28.71 77.51
N ASN A 3 6.54 27.66 77.74
CA ASN A 3 6.23 26.59 76.78
C ASN A 3 5.41 27.16 75.63
N PHE A 4 5.85 26.90 74.38
CA PHE A 4 4.97 27.04 73.21
C PHE A 4 4.78 25.65 72.60
N MET A 5 3.56 25.19 72.81
CA MET A 5 3.03 23.92 72.28
C MET A 5 2.75 24.09 70.77
N VAL A 6 3.53 23.42 69.94
CA VAL A 6 3.28 23.39 68.49
C VAL A 6 2.31 22.25 68.18
N LYS A 7 1.07 22.63 67.93
CA LYS A 7 0.04 21.70 67.38
C LYS A 7 0.43 21.29 65.99
N ARG A 8 0.67 19.97 65.81
CA ARG A 8 0.76 19.36 64.50
C ARG A 8 -0.63 19.27 63.89
N LEU A 9 -0.86 20.05 62.90
CA LEU A 9 -1.98 19.87 61.96
C LEU A 9 -1.61 18.77 60.99
N PHE A 10 -2.23 17.61 61.16
CA PHE A 10 -2.26 16.59 60.13
C PHE A 10 -3.28 17.07 59.05
N SER A 11 -2.76 17.59 57.97
CA SER A 11 -3.51 17.83 56.74
C SER A 11 -3.60 16.52 56.00
N SER A 12 -4.77 15.91 56.08
CA SER A 12 -5.14 14.77 55.24
C SER A 12 -5.25 15.24 53.79
N LEU A 13 -4.26 14.96 52.99
CA LEU A 13 -4.36 15.06 51.55
C LEU A 13 -5.31 13.96 51.04
N PRO A 14 -6.33 14.32 50.27
CA PRO A 14 -7.12 13.30 49.57
C PRO A 14 -6.23 12.64 48.51
N VAL A 15 -6.13 11.35 48.62
CA VAL A 15 -5.59 10.51 47.57
C VAL A 15 -6.54 10.63 46.39
N ILE A 16 -6.22 11.56 45.50
CA ILE A 16 -6.85 11.62 44.18
C ILE A 16 -6.32 10.39 43.45
N ALA A 17 -7.15 9.36 43.43
CA ALA A 17 -6.96 8.22 42.52
C ALA A 17 -7.03 8.79 41.10
N VAL A 18 -5.86 9.07 40.54
CA VAL A 18 -5.72 9.31 39.11
C VAL A 18 -6.00 7.97 38.45
N LEU A 19 -7.27 7.77 38.15
CA LEU A 19 -7.71 6.71 37.27
C LEU A 19 -7.14 7.07 35.90
N ASN A 20 -5.91 6.61 35.64
CA ASN A 20 -5.36 6.60 34.30
C ASN A 20 -6.30 5.77 33.45
N ALA A 21 -7.17 6.45 32.75
CA ALA A 21 -7.83 5.91 31.59
C ALA A 21 -6.69 5.50 30.64
N LEU A 22 -6.33 4.23 30.69
CA LEU A 22 -5.59 3.58 29.65
C LEU A 22 -6.44 3.74 28.38
N PHE A 23 -6.24 4.84 27.70
CA PHE A 23 -6.56 4.93 26.30
C PHE A 23 -5.79 3.80 25.64
N LEU A 24 -6.50 2.73 25.40
CA LEU A 24 -6.11 1.71 24.44
C LEU A 24 -6.13 2.38 23.06
N GLY A 25 -5.20 3.28 22.86
CA GLY A 25 -4.84 3.72 21.53
C GLY A 25 -4.26 2.50 20.84
N GLY A 26 -5.12 1.76 20.16
CA GLY A 26 -4.68 0.72 19.26
C GLY A 26 -3.71 1.38 18.28
N CYS A 27 -2.42 1.17 18.48
CA CYS A 27 -1.44 1.53 17.48
C CYS A 27 -1.76 0.70 16.25
N PHE A 28 -2.43 1.30 15.29
CA PHE A 28 -2.48 0.76 13.94
C PHE A 28 -1.05 0.77 13.42
N TYR A 29 -0.42 -0.39 13.41
CA TYR A 29 0.90 -0.54 12.81
C TYR A 29 0.72 -0.47 11.30
N GLU A 30 1.05 0.69 10.77
CA GLU A 30 1.11 0.94 9.35
C GLU A 30 2.55 0.71 8.88
N THR A 31 2.79 -0.30 8.06
CA THR A 31 4.10 -0.54 7.46
C THR A 31 4.04 -0.17 5.98
N CYS A 32 4.85 0.78 5.58
CA CYS A 32 4.96 1.18 4.18
C CYS A 32 6.34 0.80 3.66
N LYS A 33 6.39 -0.07 2.65
CA LYS A 33 7.60 -0.31 1.86
C LYS A 33 7.52 0.51 0.58
N VAL A 34 8.48 1.36 0.37
CA VAL A 34 8.60 2.17 -0.84
C VAL A 34 9.89 1.79 -1.54
N SER A 35 9.78 1.27 -2.74
CA SER A 35 10.91 1.24 -3.68
C SER A 35 10.79 2.47 -4.58
N SER A 36 11.65 3.44 -4.41
CA SER A 36 11.65 4.65 -5.21
C SER A 36 13.08 5.10 -5.49
N GLY A 37 13.59 4.77 -6.65
CA GLY A 37 14.90 5.22 -7.09
C GLY A 37 15.61 4.21 -8.01
N GLU A 38 16.62 4.66 -8.74
CA GLU A 38 17.39 3.77 -9.63
C GLU A 38 18.08 2.62 -8.89
N ALA A 39 18.44 2.83 -7.63
CA ALA A 39 19.09 1.81 -6.81
C ALA A 39 18.20 0.60 -6.51
N ASP A 40 16.88 0.79 -6.45
CA ASP A 40 15.92 -0.24 -6.08
C ASP A 40 15.21 -0.89 -7.29
N THR A 41 15.57 -0.49 -8.50
CA THR A 41 14.93 -1.00 -9.73
C THR A 41 15.06 -2.52 -9.87
N ALA A 42 16.19 -3.10 -9.53
CA ALA A 42 16.42 -4.54 -9.61
C ALA A 42 15.54 -5.29 -8.61
N GLU A 43 15.45 -4.82 -7.35
CA GLU A 43 14.57 -5.38 -6.31
C GLU A 43 13.10 -5.25 -6.71
N ALA A 44 12.73 -4.10 -7.29
CA ALA A 44 11.37 -3.86 -7.75
C ALA A 44 10.98 -4.81 -8.89
N ILE A 45 11.87 -5.03 -9.86
CA ILE A 45 11.67 -5.99 -10.96
C ILE A 45 11.51 -7.39 -10.39
N GLU A 46 12.36 -7.80 -9.47
CA GLU A 46 12.29 -9.12 -8.84
C GLU A 46 10.98 -9.30 -8.08
N THR A 47 10.60 -8.33 -7.24
CA THR A 47 9.37 -8.36 -6.44
C THR A 47 8.13 -8.49 -7.32
N ILE A 48 8.03 -7.69 -8.38
CA ILE A 48 6.90 -7.75 -9.31
C ILE A 48 6.89 -9.07 -10.09
N THR A 49 8.06 -9.49 -10.56
CA THR A 49 8.22 -10.76 -11.28
C THR A 49 7.77 -11.95 -10.43
N GLN A 50 8.21 -12.00 -9.17
CA GLN A 50 7.82 -13.06 -8.23
C GLN A 50 6.33 -13.01 -7.89
N SER A 51 5.75 -11.82 -7.74
CA SER A 51 4.32 -11.65 -7.48
C SER A 51 3.47 -12.21 -8.62
N ILE A 52 3.89 -11.97 -9.86
CA ILE A 52 3.24 -12.50 -11.06
C ILE A 52 3.46 -14.00 -11.20
N ALA A 53 4.70 -14.47 -11.01
CA ALA A 53 5.09 -15.86 -11.20
C ALA A 53 4.35 -16.85 -10.29
N ARG A 54 3.76 -16.39 -9.20
CA ARG A 54 2.90 -17.20 -8.31
C ARG A 54 1.58 -17.59 -8.97
N ASN A 55 1.13 -16.84 -9.99
CA ASN A 55 -0.20 -17.00 -10.59
C ASN A 55 -0.14 -17.27 -12.10
N ALA A 56 0.88 -16.75 -12.79
CA ALA A 56 1.00 -16.83 -14.23
C ALA A 56 2.46 -16.79 -14.69
N VAL A 57 2.70 -17.23 -15.93
CA VAL A 57 3.98 -16.99 -16.59
C VAL A 57 4.11 -15.50 -16.89
N VAL A 58 5.28 -14.92 -16.60
CA VAL A 58 5.60 -13.53 -16.93
C VAL A 58 5.69 -13.38 -18.46
N PRO A 59 4.84 -12.58 -19.12
CA PRO A 59 4.71 -12.60 -20.59
C PRO A 59 5.94 -12.10 -21.35
N SER A 60 6.68 -11.17 -20.75
CA SER A 60 7.93 -10.65 -21.32
C SER A 60 8.79 -10.00 -20.24
N ARG A 61 10.03 -9.67 -20.61
CA ARG A 61 10.98 -9.03 -19.72
C ARG A 61 10.48 -7.67 -19.23
N ILE A 62 10.57 -7.45 -17.92
CA ILE A 62 10.39 -6.15 -17.29
C ILE A 62 11.71 -5.38 -17.39
N LEU A 63 11.67 -4.14 -17.89
CA LEU A 63 12.84 -3.30 -18.14
C LEU A 63 13.16 -2.40 -16.95
N GLU A 64 12.14 -1.83 -16.36
CA GLU A 64 12.21 -0.98 -15.15
C GLU A 64 10.95 -1.17 -14.32
N ALA A 65 11.04 -0.94 -13.02
CA ALA A 65 9.91 -1.10 -12.12
C ALA A 65 10.03 -0.20 -10.90
N ASN A 66 8.87 0.19 -10.37
CA ASN A 66 8.71 0.85 -9.09
C ASN A 66 7.49 0.25 -8.39
N PHE A 67 7.50 0.21 -7.07
CA PHE A 67 6.31 -0.18 -6.30
C PHE A 67 6.26 0.50 -4.94
N VAL A 68 5.05 0.56 -4.42
CA VAL A 68 4.76 0.90 -3.02
C VAL A 68 3.85 -0.19 -2.48
N GLU A 69 4.27 -0.81 -1.40
CA GLU A 69 3.43 -1.71 -0.62
C GLU A 69 3.09 -1.06 0.71
N HIS A 70 1.82 -1.03 1.03
CA HIS A 70 1.28 -0.47 2.24
C HIS A 70 0.46 -1.54 2.96
N LYS A 71 0.83 -1.84 4.20
CA LYS A 71 0.12 -2.79 5.04
C LYS A 71 -0.55 -2.04 6.19
N ILE A 72 -1.83 -2.26 6.37
CA ILE A 72 -2.62 -1.75 7.51
C ILE A 72 -2.97 -2.92 8.41
N GLY A 73 -2.64 -2.79 9.70
CA GLY A 73 -2.89 -3.82 10.70
C GLY A 73 -1.66 -4.67 11.03
N ASP A 74 -1.62 -5.19 12.25
CA ASP A 74 -0.54 -6.03 12.79
C ASP A 74 -0.88 -7.53 12.80
N GLY A 75 -2.08 -7.90 12.34
CA GLY A 75 -2.55 -9.29 12.34
C GLY A 75 -2.98 -9.82 13.72
N ARG A 76 -2.91 -9.01 14.80
CA ARG A 76 -3.29 -9.45 16.15
C ARG A 76 -4.79 -9.47 16.39
N LEU A 77 -5.51 -8.52 15.79
CA LEU A 77 -6.96 -8.36 15.97
C LEU A 77 -7.77 -8.72 14.73
N GLY A 78 -7.12 -9.27 13.71
CA GLY A 78 -7.74 -9.64 12.44
C GLY A 78 -6.74 -9.69 11.28
N PRO A 79 -7.21 -10.02 10.08
CA PRO A 79 -6.36 -9.99 8.90
C PRO A 79 -5.86 -8.57 8.64
N SER A 80 -4.62 -8.47 8.16
CA SER A 80 -4.07 -7.19 7.70
C SER A 80 -4.54 -6.91 6.29
N ASP A 81 -4.85 -5.65 6.01
CA ASP A 81 -5.11 -5.18 4.66
C ASP A 81 -3.81 -4.78 3.97
N PHE A 82 -3.75 -5.05 2.68
CA PHE A 82 -2.60 -4.73 1.85
C PHE A 82 -3.06 -3.88 0.67
N PHE A 83 -2.27 -2.86 0.38
CA PHE A 83 -2.39 -2.05 -0.82
C PHE A 83 -1.06 -2.11 -1.55
N PHE A 84 -1.10 -2.39 -2.82
CA PHE A 84 0.08 -2.48 -3.66
C PHE A 84 -0.14 -1.63 -4.92
N HIS A 85 0.73 -0.66 -5.10
CA HIS A 85 0.80 0.16 -6.30
C HIS A 85 2.11 -0.13 -6.99
N ALA A 86 2.08 -0.46 -8.25
CA ALA A 86 3.27 -0.72 -9.04
C ALA A 86 3.18 -0.10 -10.42
N ARG A 87 4.32 0.35 -10.91
CA ARG A 87 4.51 0.72 -12.30
C ARG A 87 5.71 -0.07 -12.82
N PHE A 88 5.57 -0.68 -13.96
CA PHE A 88 6.69 -1.33 -14.62
C PHE A 88 6.61 -1.15 -16.13
N LYS A 89 7.76 -1.17 -16.77
CA LYS A 89 7.90 -0.97 -18.21
C LYS A 89 8.28 -2.26 -18.91
N VAL A 90 7.68 -2.48 -20.05
CA VAL A 90 8.01 -3.56 -20.96
C VAL A 90 8.28 -3.00 -22.36
N VAL A 91 8.82 -3.82 -23.25
CA VAL A 91 8.90 -3.45 -24.67
C VAL A 91 7.49 -3.24 -25.19
N ARG A 92 7.23 -2.10 -25.87
CA ARG A 92 5.89 -1.75 -26.35
C ARG A 92 5.23 -2.83 -27.19
N ASP A 93 6.00 -3.48 -28.05
CA ASP A 93 5.50 -4.55 -28.91
C ASP A 93 5.04 -5.78 -28.13
N ASP A 94 5.55 -5.94 -26.90
CA ASP A 94 5.18 -7.04 -26.00
C ASP A 94 3.90 -6.76 -25.19
N LEU A 95 3.36 -5.53 -25.21
CA LEU A 95 2.13 -5.20 -24.47
C LEU A 95 0.94 -6.10 -24.83
N SER A 96 0.88 -6.55 -26.09
CA SER A 96 -0.14 -7.50 -26.52
C SER A 96 -0.09 -8.82 -25.78
N LYS A 97 1.10 -9.31 -25.45
CA LYS A 97 1.30 -10.55 -24.66
C LYS A 97 0.77 -10.40 -23.24
N TRP A 98 0.86 -9.18 -22.68
CA TRP A 98 0.36 -8.87 -21.35
C TRP A 98 -1.15 -8.73 -21.29
N THR A 99 -1.78 -8.27 -22.36
CA THR A 99 -3.24 -8.13 -22.44
C THR A 99 -3.95 -9.40 -22.91
N ASP A 100 -3.19 -10.36 -23.42
CA ASP A 100 -3.76 -11.65 -23.89
C ASP A 100 -4.48 -12.37 -22.75
N GLY A 101 -5.71 -12.81 -23.04
CA GLY A 101 -6.57 -13.50 -22.07
C GLY A 101 -7.00 -12.69 -20.84
N LEU A 102 -6.72 -11.38 -20.80
CA LEU A 102 -7.35 -10.51 -19.81
C LEU A 102 -8.79 -10.20 -20.20
N LYS A 103 -9.67 -10.23 -19.18
CA LYS A 103 -11.07 -9.86 -19.37
C LYS A 103 -11.21 -8.34 -19.32
N GLU A 104 -11.95 -7.80 -20.27
CA GLU A 104 -12.35 -6.40 -20.30
C GLU A 104 -13.83 -6.25 -19.96
N PRO A 105 -14.19 -5.06 -19.52
CA PRO A 105 -13.42 -4.05 -18.80
C PRO A 105 -13.53 -4.26 -17.29
N TYR A 106 -12.55 -3.79 -16.54
CA TYR A 106 -12.78 -3.55 -15.12
C TYR A 106 -13.90 -2.51 -15.01
N ASN A 107 -14.94 -2.84 -14.28
CA ASN A 107 -16.21 -2.07 -14.28
C ASN A 107 -15.97 -0.60 -13.92
N ASN A 108 -16.73 0.32 -14.52
CA ASN A 108 -16.63 1.78 -14.46
C ASN A 108 -16.74 2.42 -13.05
N SER A 109 -16.82 1.63 -11.98
CA SER A 109 -16.72 2.08 -10.58
C SER A 109 -15.29 2.19 -10.08
N THR A 110 -14.29 1.96 -10.93
CA THR A 110 -12.88 2.01 -10.53
C THR A 110 -12.48 3.43 -10.27
N LEU A 111 -12.33 3.75 -9.00
CA LEU A 111 -11.79 5.02 -8.58
C LEU A 111 -10.27 5.05 -8.79
N TYR A 112 -9.77 6.18 -9.26
CA TYR A 112 -8.34 6.46 -9.23
C TYR A 112 -7.82 6.26 -7.79
N SER A 113 -6.72 5.54 -7.67
CA SER A 113 -6.03 5.33 -6.41
C SER A 113 -4.56 5.67 -6.57
N ALA A 114 -4.06 6.52 -5.70
CA ALA A 114 -2.66 6.88 -5.64
C ALA A 114 -2.04 6.37 -4.32
N PRO A 115 -0.73 6.10 -4.30
CA PRO A 115 -0.02 5.81 -3.07
C PRO A 115 -0.19 6.94 -2.05
N THR A 116 -0.33 6.61 -0.77
CA THR A 116 -0.54 7.57 0.34
C THR A 116 0.58 8.61 0.44
N LYS A 117 1.81 8.21 0.14
CA LYS A 117 2.92 9.13 -0.06
C LYS A 117 3.03 9.36 -1.55
N GLY A 118 2.80 10.61 -1.98
CA GLY A 118 2.94 10.99 -3.38
C GLY A 118 4.27 10.51 -3.93
N VAL A 119 4.22 9.77 -5.02
CA VAL A 119 5.40 9.25 -5.70
C VAL A 119 5.37 9.79 -7.13
N GLU A 120 6.47 10.41 -7.54
CA GLU A 120 6.57 11.10 -8.84
C GLU A 120 6.35 10.18 -10.04
N TRP A 121 6.67 8.89 -9.87
CA TRP A 121 6.51 7.91 -10.94
C TRP A 121 5.06 7.43 -11.13
N TRP A 122 4.12 7.74 -10.21
CA TRP A 122 2.74 7.29 -10.34
C TRP A 122 1.98 8.12 -11.38
N ILE A 123 1.03 7.48 -12.03
CA ILE A 123 0.19 8.13 -13.04
C ILE A 123 -0.70 9.22 -12.41
N THR A 124 -0.88 10.32 -13.09
CA THR A 124 -1.85 11.35 -12.69
C THR A 124 -3.29 10.86 -12.90
N GLU A 125 -4.25 11.41 -12.16
CA GLU A 125 -5.67 11.09 -12.36
C GLU A 125 -6.14 11.41 -13.78
N LYS A 126 -5.65 12.50 -14.36
CA LYS A 126 -5.94 12.88 -15.74
C LYS A 126 -5.51 11.81 -16.74
N ASP A 127 -4.28 11.31 -16.58
CA ASP A 127 -3.73 10.32 -17.50
C ASP A 127 -4.32 8.93 -17.25
N PHE A 128 -4.66 8.63 -16.00
CA PHE A 128 -5.37 7.41 -15.61
C PHE A 128 -6.69 7.23 -16.36
N ASN A 129 -7.45 8.31 -16.55
CA ASN A 129 -8.73 8.27 -17.26
C ASN A 129 -8.58 7.90 -18.75
N ASN A 130 -7.36 7.93 -19.29
CA ASN A 130 -7.06 7.52 -20.67
C ASN A 130 -6.59 6.05 -20.75
N LEU A 131 -6.38 5.37 -19.62
CA LEU A 131 -5.94 3.98 -19.61
C LEU A 131 -7.10 3.03 -19.88
N LYS A 132 -6.80 1.95 -20.59
CA LYS A 132 -7.67 0.80 -20.67
C LYS A 132 -7.38 -0.09 -19.48
N LEU A 133 -8.38 -0.31 -18.64
CA LEU A 133 -8.25 -1.03 -17.38
C LEU A 133 -8.71 -2.48 -17.52
N TYR A 134 -8.03 -3.37 -16.81
CA TYR A 134 -8.29 -4.80 -16.76
C TYR A 134 -8.26 -5.32 -15.33
N GLU A 135 -8.85 -6.50 -15.11
CA GLU A 135 -8.77 -7.19 -13.82
C GLU A 135 -7.35 -7.67 -13.52
N THR A 136 -6.97 -7.64 -12.26
CA THR A 136 -5.65 -8.09 -11.78
C THR A 136 -5.53 -9.61 -11.64
N LYS A 137 -6.66 -10.33 -11.62
CA LYS A 137 -6.78 -11.74 -11.22
C LYS A 137 -5.80 -12.67 -11.93
N LYS A 138 -5.54 -12.48 -13.21
CA LYS A 138 -4.63 -13.35 -13.98
C LYS A 138 -3.21 -13.33 -13.41
N TYR A 139 -2.71 -12.16 -13.04
CA TYR A 139 -1.32 -11.96 -12.62
C TYR A 139 -1.15 -11.86 -11.11
N PHE A 140 -2.15 -11.34 -10.39
CA PHE A 140 -2.10 -11.09 -8.95
C PHE A 140 -3.08 -11.95 -8.15
N GLY A 141 -3.72 -12.95 -8.78
CA GLY A 141 -4.54 -13.96 -8.11
C GLY A 141 -5.79 -13.35 -7.48
N ARG A 142 -5.92 -13.50 -6.16
CA ARG A 142 -7.10 -13.11 -5.38
C ARG A 142 -7.23 -11.61 -5.08
N PHE A 143 -6.21 -10.84 -5.40
CA PHE A 143 -6.24 -9.42 -5.07
C PHE A 143 -7.24 -8.67 -5.94
N ASN A 144 -8.01 -7.80 -5.30
CA ASN A 144 -8.85 -6.83 -5.99
C ASN A 144 -7.98 -5.75 -6.63
N GLY A 145 -8.54 -4.98 -7.55
CA GLY A 145 -7.85 -3.87 -8.15
C GLY A 145 -7.87 -3.89 -9.68
N TRP A 146 -6.97 -3.14 -10.27
CA TRP A 146 -6.91 -2.94 -11.72
C TRP A 146 -5.45 -2.94 -12.24
N MET A 147 -5.33 -3.26 -13.52
CA MET A 147 -4.12 -3.06 -14.33
C MET A 147 -4.46 -2.12 -15.49
N GLY A 148 -3.66 -1.07 -15.66
CA GLY A 148 -3.79 -0.11 -16.75
C GLY A 148 -2.59 -0.14 -17.68
N PHE A 149 -2.82 -0.06 -19.00
CA PHE A 149 -1.79 -0.19 -20.01
C PHE A 149 -1.63 1.10 -20.79
N ASP A 150 -0.46 1.71 -20.72
CA ASP A 150 -0.10 2.85 -21.55
C ASP A 150 0.66 2.38 -22.82
N LYS A 151 -0.08 2.34 -23.92
CA LYS A 151 0.47 1.91 -25.21
C LYS A 151 1.53 2.85 -25.78
N SER A 152 1.54 4.11 -25.34
CA SER A 152 2.46 5.11 -25.87
C SER A 152 3.86 4.96 -25.28
N THR A 153 3.95 4.58 -24.00
CA THR A 153 5.20 4.52 -23.24
C THR A 153 5.68 3.08 -22.97
N GLY A 154 4.77 2.11 -23.01
CA GLY A 154 5.06 0.73 -22.62
C GLY A 154 4.95 0.49 -21.13
N TYR A 155 4.44 1.46 -20.36
CA TYR A 155 4.18 1.29 -18.93
C TYR A 155 2.91 0.51 -18.66
N ILE A 156 2.98 -0.32 -17.63
CA ILE A 156 1.88 -1.03 -17.03
C ILE A 156 1.76 -0.53 -15.60
N TYR A 157 0.59 -0.04 -15.24
CA TYR A 157 0.25 0.42 -13.89
C TYR A 157 -0.63 -0.61 -13.22
N VAL A 158 -0.36 -0.88 -11.95
CA VAL A 158 -1.09 -1.89 -11.18
C VAL A 158 -1.47 -1.31 -9.83
N HIS A 159 -2.73 -1.46 -9.49
CA HIS A 159 -3.23 -1.24 -8.15
C HIS A 159 -3.95 -2.47 -7.68
N THR A 160 -3.49 -3.09 -6.57
CA THR A 160 -4.15 -4.22 -5.95
C THR A 160 -4.32 -4.01 -4.46
N PHE A 161 -5.38 -4.60 -3.90
CA PHE A 161 -5.66 -4.51 -2.48
C PHE A 161 -6.39 -5.75 -1.98
N THR A 162 -6.30 -5.95 -0.66
CA THR A 162 -7.12 -6.93 0.10
C THR A 162 -8.10 -6.17 0.97
N MET A 163 -9.29 -6.70 1.11
CA MET A 163 -10.30 -6.27 2.08
C MET A 163 -10.97 -7.51 2.66
#